data_318b93d261b83a1b33ef88e08770acec
#
_entry.id   318b93d261b83a1b33ef88e08770acec
#
_cell.length_a   1.000
_cell.length_b   1.000
_cell.length_c   1.000
_cell.angle_alpha   90.00
_cell.angle_beta   90.00
_cell.angle_gamma   90.00
#
_symmetry.space_group_name_H-M   'P 1'
#
loop_
_entity.id
_entity.type
_entity.pdbx_description
1 polymer ?
#
loop_
_entity_poly.entity_id
_entity_poly.type
_entity_poly.pdbx_seq_one_letter_code
_entity_poly.pdbx_strand_id
1 'polypeptide(L)'
;MKRDVYLLDIEVYTDLFFVGCRNFRTKKDLTFEISRRKDQRNELHEWLSYYNGFLVTFNGLHYDEVVLKYFLKQFEAEFATCSVSNFTFWIKKMSDKIIGEKYDDYKEYKWFKTKWTSIDLMCYWSRELRIAKHISLKSLAVQLNYDEIQELPFSPEHVFQSNEEIEWLIRYNMRNDLGVLEKLYIRMRGDVELRHYLLKEYKIECWSMDAPKIASEYLLEDYCQKTYKKDEGVPYWQYKKEVKNRKYSTGYFKLGSYLPEVNFKTETFRNIYEGFKNCSGDFKMEFPFVRKSTSVMLSPSVGGIHSKNDNEIHESSGDYVILDADIALTQWGN
;
A
#
# COMPACT_ATOMS: atom_id res chain seq x y z
N MET A 1 5.17 17.75 -11.26
CA MET A 1 5.85 18.01 -9.97
C MET A 1 7.17 18.73 -10.23
N LYS A 2 7.47 19.83 -9.50
CA LYS A 2 8.77 20.53 -9.62
C LYS A 2 9.88 19.91 -8.77
N ARG A 3 9.53 19.09 -7.77
CA ARG A 3 10.47 18.41 -6.87
C ARG A 3 11.02 17.15 -7.52
N ASP A 4 12.26 16.81 -7.21
CA ASP A 4 12.90 15.59 -7.71
C ASP A 4 12.23 14.34 -7.16
N VAL A 5 12.24 13.29 -7.96
CA VAL A 5 11.70 11.97 -7.62
C VAL A 5 12.84 10.98 -7.73
N TYR A 6 13.15 10.31 -6.62
CA TYR A 6 14.08 9.18 -6.58
C TYR A 6 13.33 7.90 -6.28
N LEU A 7 13.56 6.89 -7.10
CA LEU A 7 13.26 5.50 -6.78
C LEU A 7 14.32 5.02 -5.82
N LEU A 8 13.93 4.32 -4.76
CA LEU A 8 14.85 3.89 -3.71
C LEU A 8 14.56 2.46 -3.31
N ASP A 9 15.62 1.69 -3.10
CA ASP A 9 15.61 0.36 -2.51
C ASP A 9 16.88 0.14 -1.70
N ILE A 10 16.81 -0.70 -0.65
CA ILE A 10 17.96 -0.97 0.23
C ILE A 10 18.25 -2.45 0.34
N GLU A 11 19.53 -2.78 0.56
CA GLU A 11 20.00 -4.13 0.85
C GLU A 11 20.69 -4.16 2.21
N VAL A 12 20.26 -5.08 3.08
CA VAL A 12 20.78 -5.21 4.44
C VAL A 12 21.28 -6.63 4.69
N TYR A 13 22.59 -6.76 4.83
CA TYR A 13 23.28 -7.99 5.14
C TYR A 13 24.13 -7.84 6.40
N THR A 14 24.72 -8.92 6.87
CA THR A 14 25.54 -8.92 8.09
C THR A 14 26.73 -7.96 8.02
N ASP A 15 27.36 -7.85 6.85
CA ASP A 15 28.57 -7.04 6.61
C ASP A 15 28.42 -5.99 5.51
N LEU A 16 27.21 -5.75 5.07
CA LEU A 16 26.90 -4.78 4.02
C LEU A 16 25.57 -4.07 4.29
N PHE A 17 25.60 -2.77 4.17
CA PHE A 17 24.41 -1.94 3.99
C PHE A 17 24.55 -1.16 2.69
N PHE A 18 23.57 -1.33 1.81
CA PHE A 18 23.57 -0.68 0.51
C PHE A 18 22.26 0.09 0.32
N VAL A 19 22.34 1.30 -0.22
CA VAL A 19 21.19 2.12 -0.60
C VAL A 19 21.34 2.45 -2.08
N GLY A 20 20.42 1.93 -2.89
CA GLY A 20 20.30 2.22 -4.31
C GLY A 20 19.24 3.28 -4.57
N CYS A 21 19.58 4.30 -5.34
CA CYS A 21 18.65 5.34 -5.74
C CYS A 21 18.78 5.63 -7.23
N ARG A 22 17.64 5.90 -7.89
CA ARG A 22 17.61 6.35 -9.29
C ARG A 22 16.75 7.58 -9.43
N ASN A 23 17.32 8.69 -9.93
CA ASN A 23 16.51 9.85 -10.26
C ASN A 23 15.60 9.51 -11.44
N PHE A 24 14.31 9.56 -11.24
CA PHE A 24 13.33 9.14 -12.27
C PHE A 24 13.42 9.97 -13.55
N ARG A 25 13.69 11.27 -13.43
CA ARG A 25 13.73 12.19 -14.59
C ARG A 25 15.05 12.11 -15.36
N THR A 26 16.17 12.14 -14.64
CA THR A 26 17.52 12.20 -15.27
C THR A 26 18.11 10.82 -15.53
N LYS A 27 17.52 9.78 -14.97
CA LYS A 27 18.02 8.38 -15.00
C LYS A 27 19.40 8.22 -14.37
N LYS A 28 19.86 9.21 -13.62
CA LYS A 28 21.14 9.10 -12.90
C LYS A 28 20.96 8.26 -11.66
N ASP A 29 21.84 7.31 -11.52
CA ASP A 29 21.95 6.46 -10.33
C ASP A 29 22.78 7.18 -9.26
N LEU A 30 22.39 6.99 -8.02
CA LEU A 30 23.09 7.42 -6.82
C LEU A 30 23.12 6.23 -5.87
N THR A 31 24.31 5.83 -5.45
CA THR A 31 24.48 4.65 -4.61
C THR A 31 25.31 4.98 -3.38
N PHE A 32 24.95 4.39 -2.26
CA PHE A 32 25.72 4.46 -1.02
C PHE A 32 26.01 3.04 -0.54
N GLU A 33 27.27 2.75 -0.35
CA GLU A 33 27.74 1.48 0.14
C GLU A 33 28.45 1.66 1.47
N ILE A 34 28.08 0.87 2.45
CA ILE A 34 28.75 0.76 3.73
C ILE A 34 29.13 -0.71 3.92
N SER A 35 30.39 -1.03 3.70
CA SER A 35 30.95 -2.37 3.73
C SER A 35 32.42 -2.31 4.13
N ARG A 36 33.09 -3.48 4.19
CA ARG A 36 34.53 -3.56 4.42
C ARG A 36 35.38 -2.79 3.41
N ARG A 37 34.88 -2.54 2.19
CA ARG A 37 35.60 -1.88 1.10
C ARG A 37 35.27 -0.41 0.94
N LYS A 38 34.13 0.02 1.45
CA LYS A 38 33.64 1.39 1.28
C LYS A 38 32.81 1.83 2.49
N ASP A 39 32.97 3.08 2.89
CA ASP A 39 32.20 3.67 3.96
C ASP A 39 31.67 5.04 3.54
N GLN A 40 30.42 5.04 3.09
CA GLN A 40 29.73 6.25 2.65
C GLN A 40 28.61 6.68 3.63
N ARG A 41 28.79 6.43 4.91
CA ARG A 41 27.81 6.82 5.93
C ARG A 41 27.58 8.32 5.98
N ASN A 42 28.63 9.11 5.91
CA ASN A 42 28.54 10.57 5.98
C ASN A 42 27.81 11.15 4.77
N GLU A 43 28.13 10.68 3.59
CA GLU A 43 27.49 11.10 2.33
C GLU A 43 26.00 10.71 2.32
N LEU A 44 25.68 9.49 2.78
CA LEU A 44 24.29 9.05 2.92
C LEU A 44 23.52 9.92 3.92
N HIS A 45 24.10 10.19 5.09
CA HIS A 45 23.51 11.04 6.12
C HIS A 45 23.28 12.45 5.60
N GLU A 46 24.26 13.05 4.95
CA GLU A 46 24.15 14.38 4.35
C GLU A 46 23.02 14.41 3.32
N TRP A 47 23.02 13.46 2.39
CA TRP A 47 22.01 13.40 1.35
C TRP A 47 20.59 13.26 1.93
N LEU A 48 20.36 12.30 2.83
CA LEU A 48 19.04 12.09 3.47
C LEU A 48 18.60 13.29 4.30
N SER A 49 19.53 13.96 4.99
CA SER A 49 19.22 15.10 5.86
C SER A 49 18.74 16.32 5.07
N TYR A 50 19.19 16.48 3.84
CA TYR A 50 18.85 17.65 3.00
C TYR A 50 17.85 17.34 1.89
N TYR A 51 17.66 16.07 1.55
CA TYR A 51 16.74 15.72 0.47
C TYR A 51 15.29 16.03 0.85
N ASN A 52 14.62 16.84 0.02
CA ASN A 52 13.24 17.30 0.22
C ASN A 52 12.31 16.95 -0.95
N GLY A 53 12.72 15.98 -1.79
CA GLY A 53 11.97 15.47 -2.92
C GLY A 53 10.96 14.39 -2.56
N PHE A 54 10.65 13.55 -3.53
CA PHE A 54 9.83 12.35 -3.36
C PHE A 54 10.72 11.10 -3.37
N LEU A 55 10.59 10.26 -2.35
CA LEU A 55 11.15 8.92 -2.35
C LEU A 55 10.05 7.93 -2.72
N VAL A 56 10.25 7.20 -3.79
CA VAL A 56 9.37 6.16 -4.29
C VAL A 56 9.97 4.81 -3.92
N THR A 57 9.22 4.02 -3.18
CA THR A 57 9.61 2.70 -2.69
C THR A 57 8.53 1.67 -2.95
N PHE A 58 8.84 0.40 -2.71
CA PHE A 58 7.86 -0.68 -2.63
C PHE A 58 7.90 -1.31 -1.24
N ASN A 59 6.85 -1.15 -0.45
CA ASN A 59 6.78 -1.53 0.97
C ASN A 59 7.72 -0.71 1.88
N GLY A 60 8.22 0.42 1.40
CA GLY A 60 9.22 1.21 2.12
C GLY A 60 8.74 1.82 3.42
N LEU A 61 7.46 2.16 3.53
CA LEU A 61 6.86 2.64 4.79
C LEU A 61 6.92 1.59 5.93
N HIS A 62 7.07 0.33 5.57
CA HIS A 62 7.16 -0.78 6.52
C HIS A 62 8.56 -1.35 6.67
N TYR A 63 9.49 -1.02 5.77
CA TYR A 63 10.85 -1.55 5.80
C TYR A 63 11.91 -0.48 5.49
N ASP A 64 12.15 -0.14 4.22
CA ASP A 64 13.28 0.71 3.79
C ASP A 64 13.36 2.01 4.57
N GLU A 65 12.24 2.74 4.63
CA GLU A 65 12.20 4.02 5.31
C GLU A 65 12.37 3.90 6.83
N VAL A 66 11.93 2.80 7.42
CA VAL A 66 12.11 2.57 8.85
C VAL A 66 13.61 2.40 9.16
N VAL A 67 14.32 1.62 8.33
CA VAL A 67 15.77 1.44 8.45
C VAL A 67 16.51 2.77 8.23
N LEU A 68 16.15 3.54 7.20
CA LEU A 68 16.77 4.84 6.92
C LEU A 68 16.49 5.86 8.03
N LYS A 69 15.30 5.86 8.61
CA LYS A 69 14.94 6.72 9.74
C LYS A 69 15.66 6.33 11.01
N TYR A 70 15.85 5.03 11.24
CA TYR A 70 16.72 4.54 12.32
C TYR A 70 18.14 5.02 12.13
N PHE A 71 18.70 4.86 10.93
CA PHE A 71 20.03 5.37 10.58
C PHE A 71 20.16 6.86 10.89
N LEU A 72 19.24 7.70 10.40
CA LEU A 72 19.28 9.16 10.65
C LEU A 72 19.21 9.51 12.13
N LYS A 73 18.34 8.84 12.89
CA LYS A 73 18.16 9.15 14.31
C LYS A 73 19.37 8.77 15.16
N GLN A 74 20.05 7.68 14.80
CA GLN A 74 21.20 7.19 15.55
C GLN A 74 22.54 7.74 15.03
N PHE A 75 22.54 8.52 13.96
CA PHE A 75 23.76 8.91 13.28
C PHE A 75 24.72 9.66 14.22
N GLU A 76 24.29 10.77 14.79
CA GLU A 76 25.12 11.61 15.66
C GLU A 76 25.51 10.91 16.99
N ALA A 77 24.62 10.07 17.49
CA ALA A 77 24.83 9.41 18.78
C ALA A 77 25.82 8.23 18.69
N GLU A 78 25.76 7.45 17.58
CA GLU A 78 26.46 6.17 17.50
C GLU A 78 27.15 5.95 16.14
N PHE A 79 26.47 6.23 15.01
CA PHE A 79 26.92 5.76 13.72
C PHE A 79 28.01 6.59 13.07
N ALA A 80 28.15 7.87 13.43
CA ALA A 80 29.19 8.73 12.86
C ALA A 80 30.61 8.25 13.20
N THR A 81 30.80 7.60 14.35
CA THR A 81 32.14 7.26 14.89
C THR A 81 32.40 5.78 15.09
N CYS A 82 31.37 4.92 15.02
CA CYS A 82 31.56 3.48 15.22
C CYS A 82 32.29 2.82 14.05
N SER A 83 32.83 1.63 14.25
CA SER A 83 33.40 0.84 13.15
C SER A 83 32.34 0.44 12.12
N VAL A 84 32.76 0.18 10.88
CA VAL A 84 31.85 -0.30 9.83
C VAL A 84 31.15 -1.60 10.24
N SER A 85 31.87 -2.52 10.88
CA SER A 85 31.30 -3.80 11.33
C SER A 85 30.26 -3.60 12.45
N ASN A 86 30.47 -2.67 13.37
CA ASN A 86 29.45 -2.35 14.37
C ASN A 86 28.22 -1.69 13.72
N PHE A 87 28.45 -0.81 12.78
CA PHE A 87 27.37 -0.16 12.03
C PHE A 87 26.48 -1.19 11.31
N THR A 88 27.09 -2.06 10.46
CA THR A 88 26.32 -3.08 9.72
C THR A 88 25.61 -4.04 10.65
N PHE A 89 26.25 -4.43 11.77
CA PHE A 89 25.60 -5.25 12.80
C PHE A 89 24.33 -4.60 13.37
N TRP A 90 24.37 -3.31 13.73
CA TRP A 90 23.19 -2.64 14.28
C TRP A 90 22.09 -2.43 13.24
N ILE A 91 22.45 -2.11 12.00
CA ILE A 91 21.49 -1.99 10.90
C ILE A 91 20.83 -3.35 10.64
N LYS A 92 21.60 -4.45 10.57
CA LYS A 92 21.06 -5.81 10.39
C LYS A 92 20.13 -6.20 11.54
N LYS A 93 20.53 -5.91 12.78
CA LYS A 93 19.70 -6.16 13.96
C LYS A 93 18.37 -5.39 13.92
N MET A 94 18.35 -4.16 13.41
CA MET A 94 17.13 -3.39 13.21
C MET A 94 16.27 -4.01 12.11
N SER A 95 16.87 -4.38 10.97
CA SER A 95 16.20 -5.08 9.88
C SER A 95 15.49 -6.36 10.39
N ASP A 96 16.18 -7.18 11.17
CA ASP A 96 15.63 -8.43 11.73
C ASP A 96 14.46 -8.18 12.68
N LYS A 97 14.49 -7.09 13.45
CA LYS A 97 13.36 -6.69 14.30
C LYS A 97 12.14 -6.30 13.47
N ILE A 98 12.35 -5.57 12.37
CA ILE A 98 11.26 -5.16 11.47
C ILE A 98 10.65 -6.38 10.79
N ILE A 99 11.48 -7.28 10.25
CA ILE A 99 11.05 -8.53 9.60
C ILE A 99 10.33 -9.45 10.60
N GLY A 100 10.80 -9.51 11.85
CA GLY A 100 10.17 -10.27 12.93
C GLY A 100 8.88 -9.63 13.49
N GLU A 101 8.39 -8.56 12.85
CA GLU A 101 7.16 -7.83 13.23
C GLU A 101 7.12 -7.34 14.69
N LYS A 102 8.28 -7.09 15.29
CA LYS A 102 8.40 -6.54 16.65
C LYS A 102 8.13 -5.03 16.66
N TYR A 103 6.88 -4.66 16.36
CA TYR A 103 6.48 -3.26 16.14
C TYR A 103 6.90 -2.31 17.27
N ASP A 104 6.79 -2.73 18.54
CA ASP A 104 7.16 -1.89 19.67
C ASP A 104 8.65 -1.52 19.69
N ASP A 105 9.50 -2.34 19.09
CA ASP A 105 10.95 -2.13 19.02
C ASP A 105 11.37 -1.10 17.97
N TYR A 106 10.52 -0.80 16.99
CA TYR A 106 10.84 0.12 15.89
C TYR A 106 9.80 1.21 15.62
N LYS A 107 8.68 1.23 16.33
CA LYS A 107 7.57 2.18 16.11
C LYS A 107 8.01 3.65 16.14
N GLU A 108 8.99 3.99 16.99
CA GLU A 108 9.48 5.35 17.11
C GLU A 108 10.18 5.84 15.85
N TYR A 109 10.85 4.95 15.11
CA TYR A 109 11.50 5.27 13.84
C TYR A 109 10.49 5.45 12.72
N LYS A 110 9.43 4.66 12.73
CA LYS A 110 8.33 4.80 11.77
C LYS A 110 7.74 6.22 11.75
N TRP A 111 7.67 6.85 12.91
CA TRP A 111 7.12 8.20 13.07
C TRP A 111 8.16 9.32 13.05
N PHE A 112 9.43 8.99 12.85
CA PHE A 112 10.48 10.00 12.71
C PHE A 112 10.23 10.88 11.49
N LYS A 113 10.26 12.20 11.70
CA LYS A 113 9.96 13.18 10.65
C LYS A 113 11.18 13.39 9.75
N THR A 114 10.97 13.32 8.47
CA THR A 114 11.96 13.55 7.43
C THR A 114 11.56 14.73 6.53
N LYS A 115 12.49 15.24 5.73
CA LYS A 115 12.21 16.30 4.76
C LYS A 115 11.60 15.78 3.47
N TRP A 116 11.84 14.51 3.13
CA TRP A 116 11.26 13.90 1.93
C TRP A 116 9.79 13.53 2.11
N THR A 117 9.12 13.38 1.00
CA THR A 117 7.76 12.84 0.92
C THR A 117 7.79 11.42 0.39
N SER A 118 7.19 10.49 1.12
CA SER A 118 7.17 9.07 0.79
C SER A 118 6.05 8.74 -0.20
N ILE A 119 6.37 7.99 -1.25
CA ILE A 119 5.43 7.36 -2.18
C ILE A 119 5.68 5.85 -2.13
N ASP A 120 4.88 5.13 -1.36
CA ASP A 120 4.97 3.68 -1.28
C ASP A 120 3.99 3.04 -2.27
N LEU A 121 4.51 2.46 -3.34
CA LEU A 121 3.69 1.88 -4.41
C LEU A 121 2.94 0.61 -3.99
N MET A 122 3.37 -0.07 -2.93
CA MET A 122 2.61 -1.19 -2.38
C MET A 122 1.25 -0.74 -1.87
N CYS A 123 1.14 0.48 -1.32
CA CYS A 123 -0.14 1.04 -0.86
C CYS A 123 -1.14 1.28 -2.01
N TYR A 124 -0.66 1.45 -3.23
CA TYR A 124 -1.52 1.65 -4.40
C TYR A 124 -2.10 0.33 -4.90
N TRP A 125 -1.32 -0.74 -4.77
CA TRP A 125 -1.64 -2.05 -5.32
C TRP A 125 -2.39 -2.97 -4.34
N SER A 126 -2.14 -2.85 -3.04
CA SER A 126 -2.50 -3.86 -2.03
C SER A 126 -3.99 -4.09 -1.81
N ARG A 127 -4.89 -3.33 -2.44
CA ARG A 127 -6.34 -3.46 -2.25
C ARG A 127 -7.16 -3.75 -3.49
N GLU A 128 -6.66 -3.55 -4.68
CA GLU A 128 -7.35 -4.03 -5.88
C GLU A 128 -7.40 -5.56 -5.88
N LEU A 129 -6.43 -6.20 -5.21
CA LEU A 129 -6.37 -7.63 -5.03
C LEU A 129 -6.44 -7.99 -3.54
N ARG A 130 -7.63 -8.04 -2.96
CA ARG A 130 -7.88 -8.52 -1.58
C ARG A 130 -7.24 -9.88 -1.25
N ILE A 131 -6.77 -10.60 -2.23
CA ILE A 131 -6.14 -11.93 -2.16
C ILE A 131 -4.64 -11.82 -1.83
N ALA A 132 -3.99 -10.69 -2.10
CA ALA A 132 -2.55 -10.59 -1.99
C ALA A 132 -2.11 -9.76 -0.78
N LYS A 133 -2.26 -10.32 0.41
CA LYS A 133 -1.61 -9.79 1.62
C LYS A 133 -0.08 -9.70 1.48
N HIS A 134 0.52 -10.35 0.48
CA HIS A 134 1.96 -10.46 0.28
C HIS A 134 2.35 -10.52 -1.21
N ILE A 135 2.01 -9.47 -1.98
CA ILE A 135 2.60 -9.34 -3.32
C ILE A 135 4.05 -8.92 -3.15
N SER A 136 4.96 -9.71 -3.67
CA SER A 136 6.37 -9.33 -3.78
C SER A 136 6.62 -8.49 -5.04
N LEU A 137 7.67 -7.67 -5.00
CA LEU A 137 8.11 -6.92 -6.18
C LEU A 137 8.43 -7.86 -7.36
N LYS A 138 8.97 -9.06 -7.09
CA LYS A 138 9.21 -10.11 -8.10
C LYS A 138 7.92 -10.61 -8.75
N SER A 139 6.85 -10.84 -7.98
CA SER A 139 5.57 -11.24 -8.55
C SER A 139 5.01 -10.16 -9.49
N LEU A 140 5.22 -8.88 -9.14
CA LEU A 140 4.85 -7.76 -10.00
C LEU A 140 5.75 -7.66 -11.23
N ALA A 141 7.03 -8.00 -11.14
CA ALA A 141 7.94 -8.03 -12.28
C ALA A 141 7.41 -8.96 -13.40
N VAL A 142 6.91 -10.14 -13.03
CA VAL A 142 6.28 -11.07 -13.98
C VAL A 142 5.04 -10.44 -14.62
N GLN A 143 4.15 -9.85 -13.83
CA GLN A 143 2.94 -9.22 -14.33
C GLN A 143 3.20 -7.99 -15.22
N LEU A 144 4.30 -7.29 -14.95
CA LEU A 144 4.75 -6.15 -15.73
C LEU A 144 5.53 -6.55 -16.99
N ASN A 145 5.71 -7.84 -17.25
CA ASN A 145 6.60 -8.36 -18.31
C ASN A 145 7.98 -7.68 -18.25
N TYR A 146 8.63 -7.79 -17.10
CA TYR A 146 9.99 -7.27 -16.92
C TYR A 146 10.99 -8.29 -17.46
N ASP A 147 11.86 -7.84 -18.35
CA ASP A 147 12.68 -8.76 -19.18
C ASP A 147 13.89 -9.37 -18.44
N GLU A 148 14.33 -8.75 -17.35
CA GLU A 148 15.56 -9.12 -16.63
C GLU A 148 15.30 -9.66 -15.22
N ILE A 149 14.31 -10.54 -15.06
CA ILE A 149 14.00 -11.12 -13.73
C ILE A 149 15.11 -12.11 -13.37
N GLN A 150 15.81 -11.83 -12.27
CA GLN A 150 16.84 -12.70 -11.72
C GLN A 150 16.51 -13.09 -10.28
N GLU A 151 16.99 -14.25 -9.86
CA GLU A 151 16.94 -14.66 -8.47
C GLU A 151 18.17 -14.15 -7.72
N LEU A 152 17.95 -13.66 -6.49
CA LEU A 152 19.02 -13.27 -5.59
C LEU A 152 19.67 -14.53 -5.02
N PRO A 153 20.96 -14.80 -5.27
CA PRO A 153 21.60 -16.03 -4.83
C PRO A 153 22.00 -16.01 -3.35
N PHE A 154 21.94 -14.84 -2.70
CA PHE A 154 22.39 -14.66 -1.33
C PHE A 154 21.24 -14.79 -0.35
N SER A 155 21.46 -15.60 0.70
CA SER A 155 20.55 -15.63 1.83
C SER A 155 20.64 -14.35 2.66
N PRO A 156 19.61 -13.97 3.44
CA PRO A 156 19.67 -12.77 4.30
C PRO A 156 20.81 -12.75 5.32
N GLU A 157 21.37 -13.91 5.64
CA GLU A 157 22.49 -14.08 6.60
C GLU A 157 23.84 -14.19 5.89
N HIS A 158 23.88 -13.99 4.57
CA HIS A 158 25.13 -14.08 3.80
C HIS A 158 26.16 -13.06 4.29
N VAL A 159 27.43 -13.52 4.36
CA VAL A 159 28.60 -12.69 4.61
C VAL A 159 29.45 -12.70 3.34
N PHE A 160 29.64 -11.54 2.74
CA PHE A 160 30.31 -11.42 1.45
C PHE A 160 31.79 -11.80 1.54
N GLN A 161 32.21 -12.75 0.72
CA GLN A 161 33.57 -13.26 0.74
C GLN A 161 34.48 -12.45 -0.21
N SER A 162 33.95 -11.89 -1.27
CA SER A 162 34.70 -11.14 -2.27
C SER A 162 34.05 -9.80 -2.64
N ASN A 163 34.82 -8.94 -3.29
CA ASN A 163 34.30 -7.68 -3.82
C ASN A 163 33.37 -7.91 -5.03
N GLU A 164 33.61 -8.96 -5.77
CA GLU A 164 32.79 -9.36 -6.94
C GLU A 164 31.37 -9.73 -6.52
N GLU A 165 31.20 -10.39 -5.38
CA GLU A 165 29.87 -10.67 -4.82
C GLU A 165 29.13 -9.38 -4.47
N ILE A 166 29.80 -8.41 -3.82
CA ILE A 166 29.21 -7.11 -3.50
C ILE A 166 28.84 -6.35 -4.78
N GLU A 167 29.71 -6.35 -5.79
CA GLU A 167 29.41 -5.71 -7.08
C GLU A 167 28.26 -6.38 -7.81
N TRP A 168 28.14 -7.70 -7.69
CA TRP A 168 27.05 -8.44 -8.26
C TRP A 168 25.72 -8.02 -7.59
N LEU A 169 25.68 -7.96 -6.24
CA LEU A 169 24.50 -7.52 -5.49
C LEU A 169 24.07 -6.10 -5.88
N ILE A 170 25.05 -5.17 -5.95
CA ILE A 170 24.77 -3.79 -6.34
C ILE A 170 24.15 -3.74 -7.75
N ARG A 171 24.72 -4.48 -8.71
CA ARG A 171 24.16 -4.56 -10.07
C ARG A 171 22.77 -5.18 -10.08
N TYR A 172 22.56 -6.21 -9.26
CA TYR A 172 21.25 -6.84 -9.10
C TYR A 172 20.21 -5.82 -8.61
N ASN A 173 20.45 -5.16 -7.48
CA ASN A 173 19.55 -4.15 -6.91
C ASN A 173 19.25 -3.04 -7.93
N MET A 174 20.29 -2.46 -8.54
CA MET A 174 20.14 -1.36 -9.49
C MET A 174 19.40 -1.74 -10.78
N ARG A 175 19.51 -2.97 -11.26
CA ARG A 175 18.86 -3.43 -12.49
C ARG A 175 17.52 -4.09 -12.23
N ASN A 176 17.46 -5.04 -11.29
CA ASN A 176 16.22 -5.78 -11.02
C ASN A 176 15.27 -4.95 -10.14
N ASP A 177 15.62 -4.66 -8.91
CA ASP A 177 14.66 -4.09 -7.96
C ASP A 177 14.29 -2.66 -8.34
N LEU A 178 15.27 -1.80 -8.58
CA LEU A 178 14.98 -0.43 -9.06
C LEU A 178 14.43 -0.40 -10.49
N GLY A 179 14.80 -1.36 -11.36
CA GLY A 179 14.22 -1.46 -12.70
C GLY A 179 12.75 -1.82 -12.69
N VAL A 180 12.36 -2.80 -11.87
CA VAL A 180 10.95 -3.18 -11.66
C VAL A 180 10.18 -2.05 -10.99
N LEU A 181 10.76 -1.43 -9.96
CA LEU A 181 10.16 -0.29 -9.28
C LEU A 181 9.90 0.88 -10.24
N GLU A 182 10.83 1.14 -11.16
CA GLU A 182 10.67 2.16 -12.20
C GLU A 182 9.51 1.84 -13.15
N LYS A 183 9.43 0.60 -13.63
CA LYS A 183 8.34 0.15 -14.50
C LYS A 183 6.99 0.23 -13.79
N LEU A 184 6.94 -0.14 -12.52
CA LEU A 184 5.76 -0.02 -11.68
C LEU A 184 5.34 1.45 -11.48
N TYR A 185 6.29 2.34 -11.18
CA TYR A 185 6.02 3.77 -11.03
C TYR A 185 5.45 4.39 -12.30
N ILE A 186 5.99 4.01 -13.48
CA ILE A 186 5.45 4.43 -14.78
C ILE A 186 4.01 3.93 -14.95
N ARG A 187 3.74 2.68 -14.62
CA ARG A 187 2.41 2.08 -14.71
C ARG A 187 1.39 2.79 -13.82
N MET A 188 1.82 3.21 -12.63
CA MET A 188 0.98 3.87 -11.61
C MET A 188 1.00 5.40 -11.68
N ARG A 189 1.50 5.97 -12.77
CA ARG A 189 1.63 7.42 -12.90
C ARG A 189 0.29 8.16 -12.76
N GLY A 190 -0.79 7.62 -13.30
CA GLY A 190 -2.13 8.20 -13.14
C GLY A 190 -2.57 8.29 -11.68
N ASP A 191 -2.27 7.28 -10.88
CA ASP A 191 -2.57 7.27 -9.44
C ASP A 191 -1.75 8.32 -8.67
N VAL A 192 -0.49 8.52 -9.06
CA VAL A 192 0.37 9.57 -8.50
C VAL A 192 -0.15 10.97 -8.88
N GLU A 193 -0.58 11.14 -10.12
CA GLU A 193 -1.15 12.40 -10.62
C GLU A 193 -2.48 12.72 -9.91
N LEU A 194 -3.33 11.73 -9.66
CA LEU A 194 -4.55 11.89 -8.86
C LEU A 194 -4.23 12.41 -7.45
N ARG A 195 -3.23 11.82 -6.77
CA ARG A 195 -2.84 12.26 -5.42
C ARG A 195 -2.26 13.68 -5.42
N HIS A 196 -1.53 14.04 -6.45
CA HIS A 196 -1.05 15.40 -6.66
C HIS A 196 -2.23 16.38 -6.84
N TYR A 197 -3.23 16.00 -7.63
CA TYR A 197 -4.45 16.77 -7.81
C TYR A 197 -5.19 16.97 -6.49
N LEU A 198 -5.41 15.91 -5.72
CA LEU A 198 -6.09 15.98 -4.42
C LEU A 198 -5.35 16.86 -3.42
N LEU A 199 -4.02 16.82 -3.40
CA LEU A 199 -3.24 17.74 -2.58
C LEU A 199 -3.43 19.20 -3.01
N LYS A 200 -3.39 19.44 -4.32
CA LYS A 200 -3.46 20.80 -4.86
C LYS A 200 -4.82 21.44 -4.63
N GLU A 201 -5.89 20.74 -4.98
CA GLU A 201 -7.26 21.28 -4.98
C GLU A 201 -7.93 21.16 -3.60
N TYR A 202 -7.75 20.04 -2.92
CA TYR A 202 -8.46 19.73 -1.65
C TYR A 202 -7.56 19.75 -0.42
N LYS A 203 -6.25 20.01 -0.57
CA LYS A 203 -5.27 19.97 0.53
C LYS A 203 -5.19 18.61 1.25
N ILE A 204 -5.54 17.53 0.55
CA ILE A 204 -5.48 16.17 1.06
C ILE A 204 -4.10 15.58 0.71
N GLU A 205 -3.27 15.40 1.73
CA GLU A 205 -1.96 14.76 1.59
C GLU A 205 -2.13 13.23 1.68
N CYS A 206 -2.13 12.56 0.52
CA CYS A 206 -2.48 11.14 0.42
C CYS A 206 -1.49 10.30 -0.39
N TRP A 207 -0.20 10.69 -0.42
CA TRP A 207 0.83 10.09 -1.27
C TRP A 207 0.98 8.58 -1.11
N SER A 208 0.84 8.06 0.09
CA SER A 208 0.93 6.62 0.41
C SER A 208 -0.37 6.09 1.04
N MET A 209 -1.51 6.67 0.69
CA MET A 209 -2.81 6.17 1.11
C MET A 209 -3.39 5.22 0.07
N ASP A 210 -4.09 4.20 0.52
CA ASP A 210 -4.91 3.34 -0.33
C ASP A 210 -6.21 4.04 -0.79
N ALA A 211 -6.82 3.54 -1.84
CA ALA A 211 -8.00 4.14 -2.46
C ALA A 211 -9.19 4.34 -1.48
N PRO A 212 -9.58 3.36 -0.63
CA PRO A 212 -10.65 3.58 0.35
C PRO A 212 -10.35 4.68 1.36
N LYS A 213 -9.10 4.81 1.79
CA LYS A 213 -8.70 5.87 2.71
C LYS A 213 -8.72 7.24 2.03
N ILE A 214 -8.29 7.31 0.77
CA ILE A 214 -8.39 8.52 -0.05
C ILE A 214 -9.86 8.94 -0.19
N ALA A 215 -10.74 8.00 -0.57
CA ALA A 215 -12.17 8.26 -0.68
C ALA A 215 -12.76 8.77 0.65
N SER A 216 -12.41 8.14 1.76
CA SER A 216 -12.85 8.55 3.10
C SER A 216 -12.39 9.98 3.45
N GLU A 217 -11.12 10.32 3.21
CA GLU A 217 -10.61 11.66 3.49
C GLU A 217 -11.21 12.72 2.54
N TYR A 218 -11.45 12.36 1.27
CA TYR A 218 -12.11 13.23 0.32
C TYR A 218 -13.57 13.53 0.72
N LEU A 219 -14.34 12.49 1.04
CA LEU A 219 -15.72 12.66 1.48
C LEU A 219 -15.83 13.45 2.78
N LEU A 220 -14.91 13.22 3.72
CA LEU A 220 -14.83 14.01 4.94
C LEU A 220 -14.55 15.49 4.65
N GLU A 221 -13.60 15.76 3.77
CA GLU A 221 -13.24 17.12 3.39
C GLU A 221 -14.42 17.84 2.69
N ASP A 222 -15.03 17.18 1.69
CA ASP A 222 -16.18 17.71 0.95
C ASP A 222 -17.36 18.00 1.91
N TYR A 223 -17.67 17.08 2.81
CA TYR A 223 -18.71 17.28 3.83
C TYR A 223 -18.39 18.46 4.74
N CYS A 224 -17.14 18.55 5.24
CA CYS A 224 -16.75 19.61 6.13
C CYS A 224 -16.76 20.98 5.44
N GLN A 225 -16.34 21.06 4.17
CA GLN A 225 -16.41 22.33 3.40
C GLN A 225 -17.85 22.81 3.20
N LYS A 226 -18.80 21.90 3.01
CA LYS A 226 -20.23 22.22 2.81
C LYS A 226 -20.97 22.57 4.11
N THR A 227 -20.53 22.06 5.25
CA THR A 227 -21.25 22.16 6.53
C THR A 227 -20.59 23.07 7.56
N TYR A 228 -19.33 23.42 7.35
CA TYR A 228 -18.61 24.31 8.27
C TYR A 228 -19.14 25.73 8.25
N LYS A 229 -19.45 26.25 9.43
CA LYS A 229 -19.90 27.62 9.64
C LYS A 229 -18.83 28.41 10.38
N LYS A 230 -18.25 29.38 9.71
CA LYS A 230 -17.16 30.20 10.24
C LYS A 230 -17.59 31.04 11.45
N ASP A 231 -18.86 31.37 11.52
CA ASP A 231 -19.45 32.24 12.56
C ASP A 231 -19.61 31.56 13.93
N GLU A 232 -19.44 30.24 13.98
CA GLU A 232 -19.50 29.47 15.24
C GLU A 232 -18.21 29.54 16.08
N GLY A 233 -17.18 30.25 15.60
CA GLY A 233 -15.94 30.49 16.35
C GLY A 233 -15.00 29.29 16.53
N VAL A 234 -15.36 28.12 15.97
CA VAL A 234 -14.55 26.91 16.02
C VAL A 234 -13.61 26.88 14.82
N PRO A 235 -12.28 26.66 15.00
CA PRO A 235 -11.36 26.53 13.88
C PRO A 235 -11.72 25.34 12.98
N TYR A 236 -11.56 25.49 11.65
CA TYR A 236 -11.90 24.44 10.67
C TYR A 236 -11.25 23.06 10.97
N TRP A 237 -9.98 23.06 11.36
CA TRP A 237 -9.27 21.80 11.70
C TRP A 237 -9.89 21.08 12.92
N GLN A 238 -10.39 21.85 13.91
CA GLN A 238 -11.06 21.29 15.07
C GLN A 238 -12.42 20.73 14.66
N TYR A 239 -13.21 21.47 13.89
CA TYR A 239 -14.48 21.00 13.35
C TYR A 239 -14.30 19.69 12.55
N LYS A 240 -13.33 19.65 11.64
CA LYS A 240 -13.03 18.44 10.87
C LYS A 240 -12.66 17.25 11.79
N LYS A 241 -11.88 17.48 12.84
CA LYS A 241 -11.54 16.45 13.83
C LYS A 241 -12.78 15.95 14.58
N GLU A 242 -13.68 16.84 14.96
CA GLU A 242 -14.94 16.50 15.63
C GLU A 242 -15.85 15.68 14.70
N VAL A 243 -16.02 16.11 13.44
CA VAL A 243 -16.80 15.36 12.44
C VAL A 243 -16.22 13.95 12.25
N LYS A 244 -14.91 13.84 12.09
CA LYS A 244 -14.21 12.54 11.92
C LYS A 244 -14.43 11.59 13.11
N ASN A 245 -14.53 12.13 14.32
CA ASN A 245 -14.67 11.37 15.56
C ASN A 245 -16.12 11.19 15.99
N ARG A 246 -17.10 11.73 15.26
CA ARG A 246 -18.52 11.54 15.58
C ARG A 246 -18.84 10.05 15.58
N LYS A 247 -19.25 9.56 16.73
CA LYS A 247 -19.85 8.24 16.82
C LYS A 247 -21.30 8.39 16.34
N TYR A 248 -21.55 7.94 15.13
CA TYR A 248 -22.94 7.76 14.71
C TYR A 248 -23.50 6.61 15.54
N SER A 249 -24.54 6.86 16.31
CA SER A 249 -25.30 5.75 16.86
C SER A 249 -25.83 4.96 15.66
N THR A 250 -25.45 3.71 15.55
CA THR A 250 -26.10 2.75 14.67
C THR A 250 -27.52 2.52 15.25
N GLY A 251 -28.36 3.57 15.21
CA GLY A 251 -29.77 3.43 15.47
C GLY A 251 -30.33 2.44 14.46
N TYR A 252 -31.38 1.77 14.80
CA TYR A 252 -32.06 0.82 13.93
C TYR A 252 -32.31 1.41 12.56
N PHE A 253 -31.42 1.01 11.63
CA PHE A 253 -31.43 1.44 10.26
C PHE A 253 -32.29 0.45 9.48
N LYS A 254 -33.43 0.89 8.96
CA LYS A 254 -34.24 0.09 8.04
C LYS A 254 -33.70 0.30 6.64
N LEU A 255 -33.01 -0.70 6.10
CA LEU A 255 -32.45 -0.63 4.75
C LEU A 255 -33.51 -0.29 3.70
N GLY A 256 -34.73 -0.80 3.86
CA GLY A 256 -35.85 -0.53 2.97
C GLY A 256 -36.17 0.95 2.72
N SER A 257 -35.81 1.85 3.66
CA SER A 257 -35.99 3.30 3.46
C SER A 257 -35.03 3.92 2.46
N TYR A 258 -33.99 3.20 2.05
CA TYR A 258 -32.92 3.68 1.18
C TYR A 258 -32.77 2.85 -0.10
N LEU A 259 -33.46 1.71 -0.19
CA LEU A 259 -33.43 0.90 -1.40
C LEU A 259 -34.33 1.53 -2.48
N PRO A 260 -33.84 1.61 -3.74
CA PRO A 260 -34.66 2.04 -4.84
C PRO A 260 -35.81 1.06 -5.06
N GLU A 261 -36.94 1.51 -5.58
CA GLU A 261 -37.99 0.61 -5.99
C GLU A 261 -37.55 -0.19 -7.23
N VAL A 262 -37.31 -1.48 -7.03
CA VAL A 262 -36.92 -2.40 -8.12
C VAL A 262 -37.95 -3.51 -8.24
N ASN A 263 -38.42 -3.72 -9.45
CA ASN A 263 -39.38 -4.79 -9.74
C ASN A 263 -38.66 -5.99 -10.39
N PHE A 264 -38.37 -6.99 -9.59
CA PHE A 264 -37.72 -8.21 -10.08
C PHE A 264 -38.70 -9.17 -10.77
N LYS A 265 -38.30 -9.70 -11.92
CA LYS A 265 -39.12 -10.63 -12.70
C LYS A 265 -39.31 -11.99 -12.03
N THR A 266 -38.31 -12.46 -11.28
CA THR A 266 -38.37 -13.78 -10.64
C THR A 266 -38.81 -13.65 -9.18
N GLU A 267 -39.59 -14.62 -8.73
CA GLU A 267 -40.08 -14.70 -7.34
C GLU A 267 -38.91 -14.76 -6.35
N THR A 268 -37.88 -15.52 -6.65
CA THR A 268 -36.69 -15.66 -5.80
C THR A 268 -36.04 -14.30 -5.52
N PHE A 269 -35.82 -13.49 -6.56
CA PHE A 269 -35.20 -12.17 -6.36
C PHE A 269 -36.17 -11.18 -5.65
N ARG A 270 -37.47 -11.29 -5.87
CA ARG A 270 -38.45 -10.52 -5.10
C ARG A 270 -38.38 -10.84 -3.61
N ASN A 271 -38.32 -12.13 -3.26
CA ASN A 271 -38.25 -12.58 -1.87
C ASN A 271 -36.94 -12.12 -1.20
N ILE A 272 -35.80 -12.18 -1.93
CA ILE A 272 -34.51 -11.65 -1.46
C ILE A 272 -34.63 -10.14 -1.24
N TYR A 273 -35.20 -9.39 -2.15
CA TYR A 273 -35.36 -7.95 -2.05
C TYR A 273 -36.27 -7.54 -0.88
N GLU A 274 -37.39 -8.23 -0.69
CA GLU A 274 -38.25 -8.00 0.47
C GLU A 274 -37.55 -8.35 1.78
N GLY A 275 -36.74 -9.39 1.79
CA GLY A 275 -35.86 -9.69 2.90
C GLY A 275 -34.91 -8.53 3.24
N PHE A 276 -34.29 -7.92 2.25
CA PHE A 276 -33.46 -6.72 2.43
C PHE A 276 -34.25 -5.52 2.94
N LYS A 277 -35.45 -5.27 2.45
CA LYS A 277 -36.28 -4.16 2.91
C LYS A 277 -36.60 -4.25 4.40
N ASN A 278 -36.72 -5.45 4.91
CA ASN A 278 -37.09 -5.71 6.29
C ASN A 278 -35.88 -5.87 7.23
N CYS A 279 -34.66 -5.82 6.70
CA CYS A 279 -33.47 -5.89 7.53
C CYS A 279 -33.29 -4.63 8.39
N SER A 280 -33.01 -4.85 9.66
CA SER A 280 -32.58 -3.82 10.60
C SER A 280 -31.32 -4.26 11.33
N GLY A 281 -30.32 -3.43 11.39
CA GLY A 281 -29.07 -3.70 12.12
C GLY A 281 -27.99 -4.39 11.29
N ASP A 282 -27.12 -5.17 11.94
CA ASP A 282 -26.01 -5.86 11.29
C ASP A 282 -26.48 -6.82 10.20
N PHE A 283 -25.94 -6.63 9.01
CA PHE A 283 -26.23 -7.43 7.81
C PHE A 283 -25.69 -8.86 7.94
N LYS A 284 -26.35 -9.70 8.68
CA LYS A 284 -26.09 -11.16 8.68
C LYS A 284 -27.32 -11.87 8.15
N MET A 285 -27.57 -11.71 6.87
CA MET A 285 -28.64 -12.42 6.20
C MET A 285 -28.04 -13.47 5.29
N GLU A 286 -28.48 -14.71 5.47
CA GLU A 286 -28.18 -15.83 4.60
C GLU A 286 -29.49 -16.29 3.98
N PHE A 287 -29.52 -16.40 2.65
CA PHE A 287 -30.69 -16.95 1.97
C PHE A 287 -30.30 -18.05 1.03
N PRO A 288 -31.09 -19.13 0.99
CA PRO A 288 -30.89 -20.18 0.01
C PRO A 288 -31.32 -19.65 -1.37
N PHE A 289 -30.44 -19.77 -2.34
CA PHE A 289 -30.76 -19.64 -3.73
C PHE A 289 -30.86 -21.03 -4.35
N VAL A 290 -32.06 -21.46 -4.64
CA VAL A 290 -32.33 -22.80 -5.17
C VAL A 290 -32.73 -22.68 -6.64
N ARG A 291 -31.99 -23.32 -7.51
CA ARG A 291 -32.33 -23.47 -8.92
C ARG A 291 -32.20 -24.94 -9.34
N LYS A 292 -33.34 -25.55 -9.69
CA LYS A 292 -33.40 -27.00 -10.03
C LYS A 292 -32.81 -27.86 -8.92
N SER A 293 -31.66 -28.48 -9.16
CA SER A 293 -30.98 -29.39 -8.21
C SER A 293 -29.82 -28.72 -7.45
N THR A 294 -29.56 -27.42 -7.69
CA THR A 294 -28.45 -26.71 -7.09
C THR A 294 -28.96 -25.73 -6.04
N SER A 295 -28.41 -25.80 -4.84
CA SER A 295 -28.69 -24.86 -3.75
C SER A 295 -27.41 -24.12 -3.40
N VAL A 296 -27.41 -22.80 -3.40
CA VAL A 296 -26.30 -21.95 -3.04
C VAL A 296 -26.77 -21.03 -1.89
N MET A 297 -26.00 -21.00 -0.80
CA MET A 297 -26.23 -20.00 0.25
C MET A 297 -25.59 -18.69 -0.15
N LEU A 298 -26.38 -17.62 -0.16
CA LEU A 298 -25.93 -16.26 -0.46
C LEU A 298 -25.86 -15.43 0.82
N SER A 299 -24.82 -14.65 0.94
CA SER A 299 -24.63 -13.71 2.05
C SER A 299 -24.24 -12.33 1.54
N PRO A 300 -24.92 -11.26 1.97
CA PRO A 300 -24.44 -9.91 1.71
C PRO A 300 -23.14 -9.65 2.47
N SER A 301 -22.22 -8.99 1.81
CA SER A 301 -21.00 -8.50 2.45
C SER A 301 -20.62 -7.12 1.89
N VAL A 302 -19.56 -6.53 2.44
CA VAL A 302 -19.01 -5.29 1.90
C VAL A 302 -18.54 -5.53 0.46
N GLY A 303 -19.26 -4.93 -0.50
CA GLY A 303 -18.96 -5.03 -1.93
C GLY A 303 -19.95 -5.87 -2.76
N GLY A 304 -20.87 -6.62 -2.14
CA GLY A 304 -21.86 -7.37 -2.89
C GLY A 304 -22.52 -8.54 -2.16
N ILE A 305 -23.19 -9.38 -2.92
CA ILE A 305 -23.76 -10.64 -2.45
C ILE A 305 -22.80 -11.76 -2.86
N HIS A 306 -22.33 -12.54 -1.93
CA HIS A 306 -21.38 -13.62 -2.14
C HIS A 306 -21.99 -14.97 -1.83
N SER A 307 -21.55 -16.03 -2.51
CA SER A 307 -21.86 -17.39 -2.12
C SER A 307 -21.08 -17.76 -0.85
N LYS A 308 -21.69 -18.56 0.01
CA LYS A 308 -21.07 -19.13 1.20
C LYS A 308 -20.63 -20.59 1.02
N ASN A 309 -20.69 -21.11 -0.19
CA ASN A 309 -20.29 -22.46 -0.49
C ASN A 309 -18.75 -22.54 -0.53
N ASP A 310 -18.14 -22.31 0.63
CA ASP A 310 -16.69 -22.46 0.78
C ASP A 310 -16.31 -23.93 0.64
N ASN A 311 -15.28 -24.20 -0.17
CA ASN A 311 -14.72 -25.54 -0.44
C ASN A 311 -15.56 -26.46 -1.34
N GLU A 312 -16.50 -25.94 -2.11
CA GLU A 312 -17.15 -26.71 -3.16
C GLU A 312 -16.44 -26.49 -4.52
N ILE A 313 -16.14 -27.59 -5.19
CA ILE A 313 -15.60 -27.57 -6.56
C ILE A 313 -16.78 -27.84 -7.51
N HIS A 314 -17.02 -26.87 -8.40
CA HIS A 314 -18.02 -27.01 -9.45
C HIS A 314 -17.30 -27.21 -10.80
N GLU A 315 -17.61 -28.31 -11.48
CA GLU A 315 -17.04 -28.60 -12.78
C GLU A 315 -18.14 -28.56 -13.86
N SER A 316 -17.80 -28.04 -15.04
CA SER A 316 -18.67 -28.11 -16.20
C SER A 316 -18.77 -29.56 -16.68
N SER A 317 -19.99 -30.03 -16.91
CA SER A 317 -20.27 -31.35 -17.48
C SER A 317 -21.08 -31.21 -18.77
N GLY A 318 -21.32 -32.30 -19.51
CA GLY A 318 -22.00 -32.27 -20.79
C GLY A 318 -23.36 -31.53 -20.79
N ASP A 319 -24.04 -31.49 -19.64
CA ASP A 319 -25.36 -30.85 -19.49
C ASP A 319 -25.30 -29.47 -18.77
N TYR A 320 -24.15 -29.07 -18.25
CA TYR A 320 -23.99 -27.85 -17.44
C TYR A 320 -22.71 -27.10 -17.79
N VAL A 321 -22.84 -25.80 -17.98
CA VAL A 321 -21.73 -24.87 -18.21
C VAL A 321 -21.68 -23.89 -17.03
N ILE A 322 -20.51 -23.72 -16.45
CA ILE A 322 -20.25 -22.67 -15.47
C ILE A 322 -19.97 -21.39 -16.25
N LEU A 323 -20.79 -20.37 -16.03
CA LEU A 323 -20.58 -19.04 -16.58
C LEU A 323 -20.17 -18.10 -15.45
N ASP A 324 -19.01 -17.50 -15.60
CA ASP A 324 -18.59 -16.34 -14.82
C ASP A 324 -18.96 -15.10 -15.61
N ALA A 325 -19.86 -14.29 -15.07
CA ALA A 325 -20.33 -13.07 -15.71
C ALA A 325 -20.21 -11.89 -14.76
N ASP A 326 -19.33 -10.97 -15.09
CA ASP A 326 -19.22 -9.69 -14.39
C ASP A 326 -19.97 -8.60 -15.15
N ILE A 327 -20.61 -7.69 -14.43
CA ILE A 327 -21.27 -6.53 -15.04
C ILE A 327 -20.17 -5.48 -15.26
N ALA A 328 -19.65 -5.41 -16.48
CA ALA A 328 -18.75 -4.37 -16.88
C ALA A 328 -19.48 -3.02 -16.84
N LEU A 329 -19.13 -2.17 -15.87
CA LEU A 329 -19.45 -0.75 -15.76
C LEU A 329 -20.79 -0.34 -16.41
N THR A 330 -21.85 -0.45 -15.65
CA THR A 330 -23.01 0.42 -15.93
C THR A 330 -22.52 1.86 -15.69
N GLN A 331 -22.31 2.61 -16.77
CA GLN A 331 -22.26 4.07 -16.69
C GLN A 331 -23.52 4.53 -15.97
N TRP A 332 -23.37 4.99 -14.76
CA TRP A 332 -24.37 5.85 -14.14
C TRP A 332 -24.23 7.19 -14.89
N GLY A 333 -24.85 7.24 -16.06
CA GLY A 333 -24.98 8.43 -16.87
C GLY A 333 -26.22 9.17 -16.44
N ASN A 334 -26.01 10.43 -16.17
CA ASN A 334 -26.93 11.57 -15.99
C ASN A 334 -27.68 11.64 -14.69
#